data_6fd1191f3fe0266aafbc1a319f3a1a36
#
_entry.id   6fd1191f3fe0266aafbc1a319f3a1a36
#
_cell.length_a   1.000
_cell.length_b   1.000
_cell.length_c   1.000
_cell.angle_alpha   90.00
_cell.angle_beta   90.00
_cell.angle_gamma   90.00
#
_symmetry.space_group_name_H-M   'P 1'
#
loop_
_entity.id
_entity.type
_entity.pdbx_description
1 polymer ?
#
loop_
_entity_poly.entity_id
_entity_poly.type
_entity_poly.pdbx_seq_one_letter_code
_entity_poly.pdbx_strand_id
1 'polypeptide(L)'
;MSFILITVISICVSGGILLLLSREVFKMIMGLAVLGTAANLVVFTGGRPGSLVPAVIEQGSQSLMTGAASPLPQALVLTAIVIGFALLCFALVLAAAVANQQGDSDVASYRENEPSGNTKAQSDKPLVMEIES
;
A
#
# COMPACT_ATOMS: atom_id res chain seq x y z
N MET A 1 16.62 -21.84 -9.37
CA MET A 1 15.28 -21.22 -9.40
C MET A 1 15.03 -20.36 -8.15
N SER A 2 15.25 -20.86 -6.93
CA SER A 2 15.01 -20.09 -5.71
C SER A 2 15.81 -18.80 -5.58
N PHE A 3 17.08 -18.80 -5.99
CA PHE A 3 17.91 -17.60 -5.94
C PHE A 3 17.39 -16.45 -6.80
N ILE A 4 16.87 -16.75 -7.99
CA ILE A 4 16.30 -15.74 -8.89
C ILE A 4 15.06 -15.11 -8.25
N LEU A 5 14.18 -15.92 -7.67
CA LEU A 5 12.97 -15.41 -6.99
C LEU A 5 13.32 -14.53 -5.79
N ILE A 6 14.26 -14.95 -4.96
CA ILE A 6 14.73 -14.15 -3.82
C ILE A 6 15.31 -12.81 -4.28
N THR A 7 16.10 -12.81 -5.33
CA THR A 7 16.69 -11.60 -5.89
C THR A 7 15.62 -10.65 -6.43
N VAL A 8 14.65 -11.17 -7.18
CA VAL A 8 13.53 -10.37 -7.71
C VAL A 8 12.71 -9.75 -6.58
N ILE A 9 12.35 -10.54 -5.56
CA ILE A 9 11.60 -10.06 -4.40
C ILE A 9 12.39 -8.96 -3.67
N SER A 10 13.70 -9.15 -3.46
CA SER A 10 14.55 -8.15 -2.81
C SER A 10 14.59 -6.83 -3.59
N ILE A 11 14.72 -6.89 -4.91
CA ILE A 11 14.71 -5.69 -5.77
C ILE A 11 13.34 -5.00 -5.69
N CYS A 12 12.25 -5.73 -5.76
CA CYS A 12 10.90 -5.17 -5.67
C CYS A 12 10.65 -4.51 -4.31
N VAL A 13 11.06 -5.14 -3.20
CA VAL A 13 10.92 -4.56 -1.86
C VAL A 13 11.76 -3.30 -1.72
N SER A 14 13.03 -3.35 -2.12
CA SER A 14 13.92 -2.18 -2.03
C SER A 14 13.40 -1.01 -2.87
N GLY A 15 13.00 -1.27 -4.12
CA GLY A 15 12.43 -0.26 -5.01
C GLY A 15 11.11 0.30 -4.48
N GLY A 16 10.24 -0.55 -3.95
CA GLY A 16 8.98 -0.14 -3.35
C GLY A 16 9.16 0.78 -2.14
N ILE A 17 10.13 0.46 -1.26
CA ILE A 17 10.46 1.31 -0.10
C ILE A 17 11.00 2.67 -0.56
N LEU A 18 11.89 2.70 -1.55
CA LEU A 18 12.43 3.96 -2.09
C LEU A 18 11.33 4.85 -2.68
N LEU A 19 10.37 4.26 -3.40
CA LEU A 19 9.24 5.00 -3.93
C LEU A 19 8.31 5.52 -2.81
N LEU A 20 8.11 4.74 -1.74
CA LEU A 20 7.31 5.17 -0.58
C LEU A 20 7.93 6.35 0.16
N LEU A 21 9.26 6.44 0.19
CA LEU A 21 9.98 7.56 0.79
C LEU A 21 9.96 8.83 -0.08
N SER A 22 9.40 8.76 -1.27
CA SER A 22 9.24 9.93 -2.13
C SER A 22 8.22 10.92 -1.54
N ARG A 23 8.43 12.20 -1.78
CA ARG A 23 7.52 13.27 -1.34
C ARG A 23 6.29 13.44 -2.23
N GLU A 24 6.27 12.78 -3.37
CA GLU A 24 5.16 12.85 -4.32
C GLU A 24 4.12 11.76 -4.04
N VAL A 25 2.85 12.16 -3.87
CA VAL A 25 1.73 11.23 -3.59
C VAL A 25 1.64 10.14 -4.63
N PHE A 26 1.80 10.47 -5.90
CA PHE A 26 1.73 9.51 -6.99
C PHE A 26 2.82 8.43 -6.89
N LYS A 27 4.06 8.81 -6.59
CA LYS A 27 5.17 7.87 -6.38
C LYS A 27 4.95 6.99 -5.14
N MET A 28 4.37 7.53 -4.07
CA MET A 28 4.01 6.75 -2.87
C MET A 28 2.99 5.67 -3.20
N ILE A 29 1.95 5.98 -3.97
CA ILE A 29 0.92 5.01 -4.38
C ILE A 29 1.56 3.92 -5.25
N MET A 30 2.42 4.28 -6.19
CA MET A 30 3.16 3.31 -7.01
C MET A 30 4.08 2.42 -6.16
N GLY A 31 4.77 3.00 -5.17
CA GLY A 31 5.59 2.24 -4.22
C GLY A 31 4.78 1.22 -3.43
N LEU A 32 3.59 1.60 -2.98
CA LEU A 32 2.68 0.71 -2.28
C LEU A 32 2.20 -0.44 -3.18
N ALA A 33 1.90 -0.16 -4.44
CA ALA A 33 1.52 -1.18 -5.43
C ALA A 33 2.65 -2.20 -5.66
N VAL A 34 3.89 -1.73 -5.79
CA VAL A 34 5.08 -2.60 -5.95
C VAL A 34 5.30 -3.48 -4.72
N LEU A 35 5.17 -2.93 -3.51
CA LEU A 35 5.27 -3.70 -2.26
C LEU A 35 4.16 -4.74 -2.14
N GLY A 36 2.93 -4.41 -2.51
CA GLY A 36 1.82 -5.36 -2.55
C GLY A 36 2.11 -6.54 -3.49
N THR A 37 2.67 -6.27 -4.66
CA THR A 37 3.09 -7.31 -5.61
C THR A 37 4.21 -8.18 -5.03
N ALA A 38 5.21 -7.59 -4.37
CA ALA A 38 6.28 -8.34 -3.72
C ALA A 38 5.73 -9.25 -2.60
N ALA A 39 4.80 -8.76 -1.78
CA ALA A 39 4.15 -9.57 -0.75
C ALA A 39 3.37 -10.75 -1.35
N ASN A 40 2.65 -10.56 -2.43
CA ASN A 40 1.95 -11.63 -3.15
C ASN A 40 2.93 -12.68 -3.69
N LEU A 41 4.09 -12.27 -4.21
CA LEU A 41 5.14 -13.19 -4.65
C LEU A 41 5.71 -14.01 -3.48
N VAL A 42 5.90 -13.42 -2.32
CA VAL A 42 6.36 -14.14 -1.12
C VAL A 42 5.36 -15.20 -0.70
N VAL A 43 4.07 -14.84 -0.61
CA VAL A 43 3.00 -15.78 -0.26
C VAL A 43 2.90 -16.91 -1.29
N PHE A 44 2.95 -16.57 -2.57
CA PHE A 44 2.89 -17.56 -3.66
C PHE A 44 4.08 -18.53 -3.61
N THR A 45 5.28 -18.01 -3.38
CA THR A 45 6.51 -18.82 -3.29
C THR A 45 6.49 -19.71 -2.03
N GLY A 46 6.02 -19.18 -0.90
CA GLY A 46 5.90 -19.93 0.35
C GLY A 46 4.89 -21.07 0.31
N GLY A 47 3.87 -20.94 -0.53
CA GLY A 47 2.85 -22.00 -0.72
C GLY A 47 3.27 -23.13 -1.66
N ARG A 48 4.50 -23.08 -2.19
CA ARG A 48 4.99 -24.02 -3.19
C ARG A 48 6.19 -24.84 -2.70
N PRO A 49 5.99 -25.77 -1.74
CA PRO A 49 7.08 -26.61 -1.21
C PRO A 49 7.51 -27.65 -2.26
N GLY A 50 8.32 -27.21 -3.21
CA GLY A 50 9.10 -28.12 -4.06
C GLY A 50 8.35 -28.89 -5.15
N SER A 51 7.02 -28.82 -5.26
CA SER A 51 6.30 -29.58 -6.27
C SER A 51 5.85 -28.70 -7.46
N LEU A 52 6.11 -29.21 -8.67
CA LEU A 52 5.61 -28.65 -9.92
C LEU A 52 4.22 -29.17 -10.29
N VAL A 53 3.66 -30.04 -9.46
CA VAL A 53 2.35 -30.64 -9.68
C VAL A 53 1.25 -29.64 -9.30
N PRO A 54 0.37 -29.27 -10.21
CA PRO A 54 -0.73 -28.36 -9.91
C PRO A 54 -1.68 -28.98 -8.87
N ALA A 55 -2.37 -28.12 -8.09
CA ALA A 55 -3.33 -28.54 -7.09
C ALA A 55 -4.65 -28.99 -7.75
N VAL A 56 -4.65 -30.16 -8.39
CA VAL A 56 -5.81 -30.74 -9.06
C VAL A 56 -6.23 -32.02 -8.31
N ILE A 57 -7.51 -32.19 -8.12
CA ILE A 57 -8.11 -33.42 -7.56
C ILE A 57 -8.46 -34.30 -8.73
N GLU A 58 -7.90 -35.54 -8.76
CA GLU A 58 -8.19 -36.53 -9.78
C GLU A 58 -9.65 -37.03 -9.66
N GLN A 59 -10.30 -37.27 -10.81
CA GLN A 59 -11.68 -37.75 -10.80
C GLN A 59 -11.79 -39.07 -10.01
N GLY A 60 -12.55 -39.03 -8.94
CA GLY A 60 -12.79 -40.18 -8.04
C GLY A 60 -11.98 -40.20 -6.76
N SER A 61 -11.06 -39.28 -6.54
CA SER A 61 -10.37 -39.12 -5.27
C SER A 61 -10.91 -37.91 -4.48
N GLN A 62 -10.98 -38.03 -3.15
CA GLN A 62 -11.41 -36.96 -2.25
C GLN A 62 -10.23 -36.17 -1.67
N SER A 63 -9.02 -36.44 -2.11
CA SER A 63 -7.79 -35.81 -1.62
C SER A 63 -6.87 -35.39 -2.76
N LEU A 64 -6.06 -34.36 -2.50
CA LEU A 64 -5.01 -33.94 -3.40
C LEU A 64 -3.96 -35.05 -3.57
N MET A 65 -3.39 -35.16 -4.76
CA MET A 65 -2.27 -36.06 -5.01
C MET A 65 -1.11 -35.78 -4.05
N THR A 66 -0.45 -36.82 -3.59
CA THR A 66 0.73 -36.70 -2.73
C THR A 66 1.81 -35.87 -3.43
N GLY A 67 2.18 -34.74 -2.83
CA GLY A 67 3.16 -33.82 -3.43
C GLY A 67 2.55 -32.68 -4.27
N ALA A 68 1.21 -32.55 -4.35
CA ALA A 68 0.58 -31.41 -4.98
C ALA A 68 0.86 -30.09 -4.21
N ALA A 69 0.94 -28.97 -4.94
CA ALA A 69 1.06 -27.65 -4.33
C ALA A 69 -0.20 -27.30 -3.52
N SER A 70 -0.03 -26.60 -2.41
CA SER A 70 -1.17 -26.16 -1.61
C SER A 70 -2.05 -25.17 -2.40
N PRO A 71 -3.39 -25.37 -2.46
CA PRO A 71 -4.30 -24.46 -3.15
C PRO A 71 -4.58 -23.16 -2.37
N LEU A 72 -4.38 -23.16 -1.05
CA LEU A 72 -4.70 -22.02 -0.18
C LEU A 72 -3.92 -20.75 -0.54
N PRO A 73 -2.58 -20.76 -0.66
CA PRO A 73 -1.82 -19.58 -1.04
C PRO A 73 -2.21 -19.03 -2.42
N GLN A 74 -2.55 -19.91 -3.37
CA GLN A 74 -2.98 -19.50 -4.71
C GLN A 74 -4.32 -18.75 -4.66
N ALA A 75 -5.28 -19.23 -3.88
CA ALA A 75 -6.57 -18.56 -3.69
C ALA A 75 -6.42 -17.22 -2.96
N LEU A 76 -5.58 -17.17 -1.93
CA LEU A 76 -5.30 -15.95 -1.17
C LEU A 76 -4.63 -14.87 -2.05
N VAL A 77 -3.67 -15.25 -2.89
CA VAL A 77 -3.02 -14.32 -3.82
C VAL A 77 -4.01 -13.76 -4.83
N LEU A 78 -4.90 -14.58 -5.39
CA LEU A 78 -5.92 -14.10 -6.32
C LEU A 78 -6.84 -13.06 -5.66
N THR A 79 -7.31 -13.34 -4.46
CA THR A 79 -8.15 -12.39 -3.68
C THR A 79 -7.38 -11.10 -3.39
N ALA A 80 -6.12 -11.20 -2.98
CA ALA A 80 -5.27 -10.05 -2.69
C ALA A 80 -5.02 -9.18 -3.93
N ILE A 81 -4.84 -9.77 -5.11
CA ILE A 81 -4.68 -9.03 -6.37
C ILE A 81 -5.93 -8.22 -6.68
N VAL A 82 -7.12 -8.80 -6.57
CA VAL A 82 -8.38 -8.12 -6.88
C VAL A 82 -8.63 -6.96 -5.91
N ILE A 83 -8.45 -7.19 -4.61
CA ILE A 83 -8.61 -6.15 -3.59
C ILE A 83 -7.54 -5.07 -3.76
N GLY A 84 -6.29 -5.45 -3.96
CA GLY A 84 -5.18 -4.52 -4.17
C GLY A 84 -5.39 -3.63 -5.39
N PHE A 85 -5.88 -4.19 -6.49
CA PHE A 85 -6.22 -3.43 -7.69
C PHE A 85 -7.35 -2.43 -7.43
N ALA A 86 -8.41 -2.83 -6.76
CA ALA A 86 -9.52 -1.94 -6.43
C ALA A 86 -9.07 -0.77 -5.53
N LEU A 87 -8.26 -1.06 -4.51
CA LEU A 87 -7.70 -0.04 -3.62
C LEU A 87 -6.72 0.89 -4.36
N LEU A 88 -5.91 0.36 -5.27
CA LEU A 88 -5.01 1.16 -6.10
C LEU A 88 -5.78 2.13 -6.99
N CYS A 89 -6.81 1.66 -7.69
CA CYS A 89 -7.67 2.52 -8.50
C CYS A 89 -8.34 3.61 -7.65
N PHE A 90 -8.86 3.27 -6.48
CA PHE A 90 -9.45 4.23 -5.56
C PHE A 90 -8.43 5.28 -5.10
N ALA A 91 -7.24 4.86 -4.69
CA ALA A 91 -6.18 5.76 -4.25
C ALA A 91 -5.72 6.71 -5.37
N LEU A 92 -5.61 6.22 -6.61
CA LEU A 92 -5.25 7.06 -7.77
C LEU A 92 -6.32 8.09 -8.08
N VAL A 93 -7.60 7.70 -8.05
CA VAL A 93 -8.72 8.63 -8.27
C VAL A 93 -8.75 9.70 -7.19
N LEU A 94 -8.57 9.31 -5.93
CA LEU A 94 -8.53 10.24 -4.82
C LEU A 94 -7.34 11.20 -4.93
N ALA A 95 -6.14 10.69 -5.22
CA ALA A 95 -4.95 11.51 -5.43
C ALA A 95 -5.13 12.51 -6.59
N ALA A 96 -5.71 12.08 -7.70
CA ALA A 96 -6.01 12.95 -8.83
C ALA A 96 -7.05 14.03 -8.48
N ALA A 97 -8.10 13.67 -7.72
CA ALA A 97 -9.10 14.62 -7.27
C ALA A 97 -8.51 15.71 -6.37
N VAL A 98 -7.64 15.32 -5.43
CA VAL A 98 -6.97 16.26 -4.52
C VAL A 98 -5.96 17.13 -5.27
N ALA A 99 -5.17 16.57 -6.17
CA ALA A 99 -4.21 17.32 -6.98
C ALA A 99 -4.92 18.38 -7.84
N ASN A 100 -6.08 18.06 -8.41
CA ASN A 100 -6.87 19.02 -9.18
C ASN A 100 -7.43 20.18 -8.33
N GLN A 101 -7.67 19.98 -7.05
CA GLN A 101 -8.16 21.03 -6.16
C GLN A 101 -7.06 21.95 -5.65
N GLN A 102 -5.85 21.45 -5.46
CA GLN A 102 -4.75 22.18 -4.82
C GLN A 102 -3.66 22.62 -5.81
N GLY A 103 -3.66 22.10 -7.02
CA GLY A 103 -2.67 22.46 -8.07
C GLY A 103 -1.26 21.94 -7.80
N ASP A 104 -1.06 21.19 -6.72
CA ASP A 104 0.24 20.61 -6.34
C ASP A 104 0.07 19.20 -5.83
N SER A 105 0.98 18.31 -6.23
CA SER A 105 1.02 16.89 -5.83
C SER A 105 2.06 16.59 -4.75
N ASP A 106 2.71 17.62 -4.19
CA ASP A 106 3.71 17.45 -3.13
C ASP A 106 3.03 17.29 -1.75
N VAL A 107 3.37 16.23 -1.04
CA VAL A 107 2.87 15.94 0.32
C VAL A 107 3.22 17.08 1.31
N ALA A 108 4.28 17.82 1.05
CA ALA A 108 4.67 18.94 1.90
C ALA A 108 3.64 20.09 1.87
N SER A 109 2.96 20.31 0.74
CA SER A 109 1.94 21.36 0.61
C SER A 109 0.67 21.05 1.40
N TYR A 110 0.38 19.77 1.68
CA TYR A 110 -0.76 19.37 2.51
C TYR A 110 -0.58 19.75 3.98
N ARG A 111 0.66 19.79 4.48
CA ARG A 111 0.94 20.20 5.87
C ARG A 111 0.79 21.71 6.08
N GLU A 112 0.93 22.51 5.05
CA GLU A 112 0.77 23.96 5.13
C GLU A 112 -0.70 24.39 5.28
N ASN A 113 -1.63 23.54 4.84
CA ASN A 113 -3.07 23.75 4.99
C ASN A 113 -3.64 23.23 6.32
N GLU A 114 -2.84 22.63 7.18
CA GLU A 114 -3.27 22.35 8.56
C GLU A 114 -3.40 23.67 9.31
N PRO A 115 -4.56 23.92 10.00
CA PRO A 115 -4.70 25.12 10.83
C PRO A 115 -3.56 25.09 11.84
N SER A 116 -2.64 26.05 11.73
CA SER A 116 -1.58 26.22 12.71
C SER A 116 -2.26 26.41 14.07
N GLY A 117 -2.00 25.46 14.97
CA GLY A 117 -2.54 25.49 16.34
C GLY A 117 -1.97 26.65 17.15
N ASN A 118 -2.23 27.87 16.70
CA ASN A 118 -1.91 29.09 17.42
C ASN A 118 -2.97 29.34 18.50
N THR A 119 -3.08 28.41 19.45
CA THR A 119 -3.87 28.61 20.68
C THR A 119 -3.15 29.57 21.66
N LYS A 120 -2.12 30.29 21.22
CA LYS A 120 -1.36 31.20 22.10
C LYS A 120 -1.59 32.68 21.87
N ALA A 121 -2.47 33.10 20.97
CA ALA A 121 -2.67 34.52 20.69
C ALA A 121 -3.98 35.10 21.18
N GLN A 122 -4.79 34.36 21.94
CA GLN A 122 -6.08 34.88 22.40
C GLN A 122 -6.16 35.05 23.91
N SER A 123 -5.05 34.87 24.61
CA SER A 123 -5.03 35.04 26.10
C SER A 123 -4.42 36.35 26.56
N ASP A 124 -4.04 37.24 25.65
CA ASP A 124 -3.41 38.52 26.05
C ASP A 124 -4.11 39.71 25.40
N LYS A 125 -5.43 39.78 25.59
CA LYS A 125 -6.15 41.04 25.43
C LYS A 125 -6.46 41.59 26.83
N PRO A 126 -5.74 42.60 27.34
CA PRO A 126 -6.07 43.21 28.59
C PRO A 126 -7.47 43.82 28.45
N LEU A 127 -8.36 43.40 29.34
CA LEU A 127 -9.63 44.09 29.60
C LEU A 127 -9.30 45.48 30.13
N VAL A 128 -9.16 46.42 29.22
CA VAL A 128 -9.21 47.82 29.61
C VAL A 128 -10.66 48.11 29.93
N MET A 129 -10.97 48.07 31.22
CA MET A 129 -12.17 48.68 31.75
C MET A 129 -12.04 50.19 31.54
N GLU A 130 -12.70 50.70 30.53
CA GLU A 130 -13.06 52.12 30.53
C GLU A 130 -14.18 52.34 31.54
N ILE A 131 -13.77 52.69 32.77
CA ILE A 131 -14.62 53.42 33.70
C ILE A 131 -14.29 54.88 33.42
N GLU A 132 -15.14 55.54 32.67
CA GLU A 132 -15.24 56.99 32.69
C GLU A 132 -16.69 57.41 32.87
N SER A 133 -16.86 57.97 33.99
CA SER A 133 -17.79 58.92 34.57
C SER A 133 -18.86 59.54 33.66
#